data_68d419940004ac6cc7902e9720d60312
#
_entry.id   68d419940004ac6cc7902e9720d60312
#
_cell.length_a   1.000
_cell.length_b   1.000
_cell.length_c   1.000
_cell.angle_alpha   90.00
_cell.angle_beta   90.00
_cell.angle_gamma   90.00
#
_symmetry.space_group_name_H-M   'P 1'
#
loop_
_entity.id
_entity.type
_entity.pdbx_description
1 polymer ?
#
loop_
_entity_poly.entity_id
_entity_poly.type
_entity_poly.pdbx_seq_one_letter_code
_entity_poly.pdbx_strand_id
1 'polypeptide(L)'
;MRIAINKKIISISLRKKVKPKLNFNLKLVKLKREKPEFKNLKYKKILSYLSKMDNSQSDIALVSNKKLLETGTSNLLFVKDQKFFTPKKDYYEENTYKFFKTKIRKIIKKDILLKEIKNYDEILSIGSGKGVTSVKTINELKWKRKNLKKFKFLSKQYDAVINKCNSYRF
;
A
#
# COMPACT_ATOMS: atom_id res chain seq x y z
N MET A 1 -12.41 4.01 11.75
CA MET A 1 -13.57 3.12 11.86
C MET A 1 -13.43 2.00 10.81
N ARG A 2 -13.78 0.77 11.16
CA ARG A 2 -13.91 -0.38 10.26
C ARG A 2 -15.32 -0.94 10.39
N ILE A 3 -15.97 -1.18 9.27
CA ILE A 3 -17.27 -1.83 9.19
C ILE A 3 -17.07 -3.16 8.45
N ALA A 4 -17.51 -4.26 9.03
CA ALA A 4 -17.54 -5.56 8.38
C ALA A 4 -18.98 -6.08 8.42
N ILE A 5 -19.45 -6.57 7.28
CA ILE A 5 -20.84 -7.00 7.09
C ILE A 5 -20.84 -8.40 6.52
N ASN A 6 -21.68 -9.26 7.07
CA ASN A 6 -22.07 -10.52 6.45
C ASN A 6 -23.61 -10.63 6.46
N LYS A 7 -24.16 -11.79 6.06
CA LYS A 7 -25.61 -11.99 5.98
C LYS A 7 -26.37 -11.84 7.31
N LYS A 8 -25.67 -11.94 8.46
CA LYS A 8 -26.30 -11.99 9.80
C LYS A 8 -25.81 -10.90 10.74
N ILE A 9 -24.59 -10.35 10.53
CA ILE A 9 -23.91 -9.51 11.52
C ILE A 9 -23.29 -8.31 10.83
N ILE A 10 -23.47 -7.13 11.45
CA ILE A 10 -22.71 -5.91 11.17
C ILE A 10 -21.77 -5.69 12.35
N SER A 11 -20.46 -5.65 12.08
CA SER A 11 -19.45 -5.37 13.09
C SER A 11 -18.81 -4.02 12.82
N ILE A 12 -18.80 -3.15 13.84
CA ILE A 12 -18.17 -1.83 13.78
C ILE A 12 -17.03 -1.82 14.80
N SER A 13 -15.84 -1.43 14.36
CA SER A 13 -14.69 -1.29 15.25
C SER A 13 -13.91 0.00 14.98
N LEU A 14 -13.42 0.61 16.07
CA LEU A 14 -12.51 1.74 16.01
C LEU A 14 -11.07 1.22 16.10
N ARG A 15 -10.18 1.82 15.35
CA ARG A 15 -8.75 1.51 15.37
C ARG A 15 -7.94 2.80 15.40
N LYS A 16 -6.91 2.82 16.24
CA LYS A 16 -5.93 3.90 16.20
C LYS A 16 -5.26 3.93 14.83
N LYS A 17 -5.16 5.12 14.23
CA LYS A 17 -4.45 5.31 12.96
C LYS A 17 -2.96 5.03 13.17
N VAL A 18 -2.42 4.11 12.41
CA VAL A 18 -0.97 3.84 12.40
C VAL A 18 -0.27 4.98 11.66
N LYS A 19 0.73 5.59 12.31
CA LYS A 19 1.63 6.56 11.66
C LYS A 19 2.89 5.82 11.21
N PRO A 20 3.11 5.60 9.91
CA PRO A 20 4.29 4.92 9.42
C PRO A 20 5.55 5.73 9.72
N LYS A 21 6.61 5.04 10.13
CA LYS A 21 7.95 5.62 10.29
C LYS A 21 8.62 5.78 8.92
N LEU A 22 9.53 6.74 8.80
CA LEU A 22 10.27 6.95 7.53
C LEU A 22 11.18 5.77 7.15
N ASN A 23 11.51 4.93 8.13
CA ASN A 23 12.29 3.69 7.97
C ASN A 23 11.39 2.47 7.68
N PHE A 24 10.35 2.64 6.87
CA PHE A 24 9.39 1.59 6.59
C PHE A 24 9.95 0.54 5.63
N ASN A 25 9.80 -0.74 5.98
CA ASN A 25 10.36 -1.85 5.23
C ASN A 25 9.26 -2.79 4.71
N LEU A 26 9.52 -3.45 3.58
CA LEU A 26 8.66 -4.53 3.09
C LEU A 26 9.37 -5.87 3.21
N LYS A 27 8.64 -6.89 3.66
CA LYS A 27 9.06 -8.29 3.66
C LYS A 27 8.29 -9.04 2.57
N LEU A 28 8.99 -9.82 1.74
CA LEU A 28 8.34 -10.57 0.68
C LEU A 28 7.60 -11.79 1.23
N VAL A 29 6.38 -12.01 0.78
CA VAL A 29 5.60 -13.19 1.10
C VAL A 29 5.02 -13.77 -0.18
N LYS A 30 5.31 -15.05 -0.46
CA LYS A 30 4.72 -15.80 -1.58
C LYS A 30 3.25 -16.07 -1.29
N LEU A 31 2.41 -15.12 -1.62
CA LEU A 31 0.96 -15.16 -1.41
C LEU A 31 0.28 -14.29 -2.45
N LYS A 32 -0.90 -14.71 -2.89
CA LYS A 32 -1.84 -13.93 -3.68
C LYS A 32 -3.16 -13.89 -2.92
N ARG A 33 -3.82 -12.74 -2.88
CA ARG A 33 -5.15 -12.59 -2.29
C ARG A 33 -6.18 -13.35 -3.11
N GLU A 34 -7.10 -14.03 -2.48
CA GLU A 34 -8.26 -14.60 -3.17
C GLU A 34 -9.17 -13.48 -3.66
N LYS A 35 -9.63 -13.56 -4.89
CA LYS A 35 -10.50 -12.55 -5.52
C LYS A 35 -10.04 -11.13 -5.20
N PRO A 36 -8.83 -10.76 -5.62
CA PRO A 36 -8.19 -9.49 -5.22
C PRO A 36 -8.95 -8.26 -5.71
N GLU A 37 -9.80 -8.39 -6.71
CA GLU A 37 -10.66 -7.33 -7.23
C GLU A 37 -11.76 -6.90 -6.24
N PHE A 38 -12.10 -7.76 -5.25
CA PHE A 38 -13.11 -7.48 -4.24
C PHE A 38 -12.51 -7.23 -2.86
N LYS A 39 -13.11 -6.31 -2.11
CA LYS A 39 -12.81 -6.13 -0.69
C LYS A 39 -13.52 -7.23 0.12
N ASN A 40 -12.87 -8.37 0.27
CA ASN A 40 -13.39 -9.50 1.02
C ASN A 40 -12.65 -9.69 2.35
N LEU A 41 -13.18 -10.57 3.23
CA LEU A 41 -12.58 -10.88 4.53
C LEU A 41 -11.66 -12.12 4.49
N LYS A 42 -11.40 -12.70 3.33
CA LYS A 42 -10.56 -13.88 3.14
C LYS A 42 -9.06 -13.55 3.19
N TYR A 43 -8.61 -12.93 4.28
CA TYR A 43 -7.21 -12.54 4.45
C TYR A 43 -6.59 -13.03 5.77
N LYS A 44 -7.09 -14.15 6.31
CA LYS A 44 -6.58 -14.74 7.57
C LYS A 44 -5.05 -14.95 7.51
N LYS A 45 -4.51 -15.46 6.39
CA LYS A 45 -3.07 -15.64 6.20
C LYS A 45 -2.31 -14.30 6.22
N ILE A 46 -2.84 -13.26 5.59
CA ILE A 46 -2.25 -11.91 5.63
C ILE A 46 -2.20 -11.41 7.08
N LEU A 47 -3.31 -11.52 7.82
CA LEU A 47 -3.36 -11.10 9.21
C LEU A 47 -2.38 -11.85 10.10
N SER A 48 -2.15 -13.15 9.88
CA SER A 48 -1.17 -13.93 10.65
C SER A 48 0.28 -13.45 10.44
N TYR A 49 0.61 -12.91 9.27
CA TYR A 49 1.90 -12.25 9.05
C TYR A 49 1.95 -10.87 9.72
N LEU A 50 0.90 -10.07 9.54
CA LEU A 50 0.86 -8.70 10.07
C LEU A 50 0.84 -8.64 11.61
N SER A 51 0.24 -9.64 12.29
CA SER A 51 0.21 -9.70 13.75
C SER A 51 1.59 -9.93 14.39
N LYS A 52 2.56 -10.40 13.61
CA LYS A 52 3.94 -10.66 14.04
C LYS A 52 4.89 -9.49 13.72
N MET A 53 4.35 -8.33 13.30
CA MET A 53 5.14 -7.21 12.82
C MET A 53 4.72 -5.90 13.50
N ASP A 54 5.68 -4.98 13.66
CA ASP A 54 5.35 -3.58 13.93
C ASP A 54 4.84 -2.91 12.64
N ASN A 55 3.53 -2.76 12.56
CA ASN A 55 2.87 -2.19 11.38
C ASN A 55 3.16 -0.69 11.17
N SER A 56 3.86 -0.02 12.10
CA SER A 56 4.37 1.33 11.90
C SER A 56 5.71 1.34 11.16
N GLN A 57 6.45 0.24 11.17
CA GLN A 57 7.78 0.12 10.58
C GLN A 57 7.85 -0.83 9.39
N SER A 58 6.85 -1.71 9.24
CA SER A 58 6.90 -2.72 8.19
C SER A 58 5.52 -3.20 7.73
N ASP A 59 5.50 -3.78 6.55
CA ASP A 59 4.36 -4.49 5.97
C ASP A 59 4.90 -5.69 5.16
N ILE A 60 4.01 -6.59 4.78
CA ILE A 60 4.34 -7.65 3.82
C ILE A 60 4.08 -7.17 2.40
N ALA A 61 4.89 -7.61 1.46
CA ALA A 61 4.69 -7.43 0.03
C ALA A 61 4.30 -8.78 -0.59
N LEU A 62 3.11 -8.83 -1.17
CA LEU A 62 2.56 -10.05 -1.74
C LEU A 62 3.18 -10.33 -3.10
N VAL A 63 3.69 -11.54 -3.26
CA VAL A 63 4.40 -11.99 -4.47
C VAL A 63 3.75 -13.23 -5.05
N SER A 64 3.50 -13.23 -6.34
CA SER A 64 3.07 -14.41 -7.11
C SER A 64 3.75 -14.41 -8.47
N ASN A 65 4.18 -15.59 -8.93
CA ASN A 65 4.84 -15.77 -10.23
C ASN A 65 5.99 -14.77 -10.48
N LYS A 66 6.85 -14.57 -9.47
CA LYS A 66 7.98 -13.63 -9.49
C LYS A 66 7.56 -12.17 -9.72
N LYS A 67 6.28 -11.82 -9.54
CA LYS A 67 5.73 -10.47 -9.66
C LYS A 67 5.30 -9.96 -8.28
N LEU A 68 5.55 -8.69 -8.04
CA LEU A 68 5.10 -7.98 -6.85
C LEU A 68 3.71 -7.40 -7.13
N LEU A 69 2.74 -7.63 -6.24
CA LEU A 69 1.33 -7.32 -6.47
C LEU A 69 0.85 -6.12 -5.64
N GLU A 70 0.78 -6.29 -4.34
CA GLU A 70 0.31 -5.28 -3.37
C GLU A 70 0.99 -5.51 -2.03
N THR A 71 0.71 -4.69 -1.01
CA THR A 71 1.10 -5.04 0.36
C THR A 71 -0.05 -5.74 1.08
N GLY A 72 0.19 -6.19 2.30
CA GLY A 72 -0.86 -6.75 3.15
C GLY A 72 -2.00 -5.76 3.43
N THR A 73 -1.72 -4.45 3.40
CA THR A 73 -2.66 -3.40 3.81
C THR A 73 -2.87 -2.28 2.79
N SER A 74 -2.16 -2.26 1.64
CA SER A 74 -2.12 -1.09 0.76
C SER A 74 -1.75 -1.44 -0.68
N ASN A 75 -2.05 -0.55 -1.61
CA ASN A 75 -1.54 -0.61 -2.98
C ASN A 75 -0.08 -0.16 -3.06
N LEU A 76 0.60 -0.53 -4.13
CA LEU A 76 1.97 -0.15 -4.42
C LEU A 76 2.07 0.77 -5.62
N LEU A 77 2.82 1.86 -5.47
CA LEU A 77 3.32 2.68 -6.57
C LEU A 77 4.84 2.61 -6.61
N PHE A 78 5.37 2.41 -7.78
CA PHE A 78 6.79 2.38 -8.08
C PHE A 78 7.16 3.62 -8.88
N VAL A 79 8.30 4.22 -8.57
CA VAL A 79 8.78 5.42 -9.26
C VAL A 79 10.09 5.11 -9.96
N LYS A 80 10.17 5.42 -11.23
CA LYS A 80 11.37 5.37 -12.06
C LYS A 80 11.33 6.49 -13.08
N ASP A 81 12.40 7.24 -13.25
CA ASP A 81 12.52 8.33 -14.23
C ASP A 81 11.33 9.31 -14.15
N GLN A 82 10.99 9.73 -12.93
CA GLN A 82 9.86 10.60 -12.61
C GLN A 82 8.46 10.03 -12.95
N LYS A 83 8.36 8.84 -13.54
CA LYS A 83 7.10 8.17 -13.91
C LYS A 83 6.61 7.25 -12.80
N PHE A 84 5.29 7.11 -12.71
CA PHE A 84 4.65 6.20 -11.77
C PHE A 84 4.24 4.90 -12.46
N PHE A 85 4.51 3.78 -11.78
CA PHE A 85 4.13 2.44 -12.22
C PHE A 85 3.34 1.76 -11.10
N THR A 86 2.45 0.84 -11.47
CA THR A 86 1.70 0.00 -10.54
C THR A 86 1.55 -1.39 -11.14
N PRO A 87 1.35 -2.43 -10.33
CA PRO A 87 1.01 -3.76 -10.84
C PRO A 87 -0.17 -3.72 -11.79
N LYS A 88 -0.16 -4.58 -12.81
CA LYS A 88 -1.21 -4.59 -13.85
C LYS A 88 -2.54 -5.13 -13.32
N LYS A 89 -2.49 -6.16 -12.44
CA LYS A 89 -3.64 -6.89 -11.91
C LYS A 89 -3.31 -7.59 -10.59
N ASP A 90 -4.28 -8.32 -10.05
CA ASP A 90 -4.13 -9.17 -8.86
C ASP A 90 -3.92 -8.38 -7.57
N TYR A 91 -4.57 -7.22 -7.46
CA TYR A 91 -4.63 -6.38 -6.25
C TYR A 91 -6.00 -5.73 -6.10
N TYR A 92 -6.33 -5.32 -4.87
CA TYR A 92 -7.54 -4.55 -4.58
C TYR A 92 -7.26 -3.05 -4.76
N GLU A 93 -8.03 -2.37 -5.61
CA GLU A 93 -7.91 -0.91 -5.76
C GLU A 93 -8.57 -0.19 -4.57
N GLU A 94 -7.75 0.25 -3.60
CA GLU A 94 -8.21 1.01 -2.44
C GLU A 94 -8.61 2.46 -2.78
N ASN A 95 -9.47 3.06 -1.95
CA ASN A 95 -9.97 4.43 -2.18
C ASN A 95 -8.84 5.46 -2.25
N THR A 96 -7.81 5.35 -1.42
CA THR A 96 -6.65 6.25 -1.46
C THR A 96 -5.89 6.12 -2.78
N TYR A 97 -5.77 4.91 -3.33
CA TYR A 97 -5.18 4.72 -4.66
C TYR A 97 -6.07 5.31 -5.76
N LYS A 98 -7.39 5.12 -5.69
CA LYS A 98 -8.34 5.74 -6.63
C LYS A 98 -8.24 7.25 -6.60
N PHE A 99 -8.13 7.87 -5.41
CA PHE A 99 -7.87 9.30 -5.28
C PHE A 99 -6.58 9.71 -6.01
N PHE A 100 -5.48 9.02 -5.84
CA PHE A 100 -4.24 9.37 -6.53
C PHE A 100 -4.29 9.15 -8.04
N LYS A 101 -5.12 8.24 -8.54
CA LYS A 101 -5.39 8.10 -9.99
C LYS A 101 -5.97 9.38 -10.60
N THR A 102 -6.70 10.20 -9.83
CA THR A 102 -7.23 11.50 -10.29
C THR A 102 -6.21 12.63 -10.19
N LYS A 103 -5.16 12.49 -9.37
CA LYS A 103 -4.14 13.51 -9.12
C LYS A 103 -2.86 13.32 -9.90
N ILE A 104 -2.56 12.10 -10.28
CA ILE A 104 -1.37 11.76 -11.06
C ILE A 104 -1.77 11.67 -12.54
N ARG A 105 -1.17 12.52 -13.38
CA ARG A 105 -1.48 12.58 -14.82
C ARG A 105 -1.46 11.21 -15.50
N LYS A 106 -0.50 10.34 -15.14
CA LYS A 106 -0.37 9.00 -15.71
C LYS A 106 0.28 8.03 -14.73
N ILE A 107 -0.41 6.91 -14.46
CA ILE A 107 0.13 5.74 -13.78
C ILE A 107 0.18 4.61 -14.77
N ILE A 108 1.36 4.06 -15.02
CA ILE A 108 1.59 2.99 -15.99
C ILE A 108 1.35 1.63 -15.31
N LYS A 109 0.34 0.89 -15.78
CA LYS A 109 0.07 -0.47 -15.31
C LYS A 109 0.98 -1.46 -16.04
N LYS A 110 1.83 -2.18 -15.30
CA LYS A 110 2.69 -3.24 -15.85
C LYS A 110 2.95 -4.34 -14.84
N ASP A 111 3.45 -5.46 -15.30
CA ASP A 111 3.97 -6.50 -14.40
C ASP A 111 5.23 -5.99 -13.70
N ILE A 112 5.22 -6.00 -12.38
CA ILE A 112 6.36 -5.57 -11.56
C ILE A 112 7.19 -6.81 -11.20
N LEU A 113 8.20 -7.09 -12.00
CA LEU A 113 9.05 -8.25 -11.82
C LEU A 113 10.06 -8.05 -10.68
N LEU A 114 10.25 -9.05 -9.83
CA LEU A 114 11.22 -8.97 -8.71
C LEU A 114 12.65 -8.63 -9.18
N LYS A 115 13.07 -9.14 -10.34
CA LYS A 115 14.39 -8.86 -10.93
C LYS A 115 14.58 -7.40 -11.34
N GLU A 116 13.49 -6.66 -11.60
CA GLU A 116 13.50 -5.26 -12.02
C GLU A 116 13.42 -4.26 -10.86
N ILE A 117 13.18 -4.73 -9.63
CA ILE A 117 12.95 -3.85 -8.46
C ILE A 117 14.10 -2.88 -8.24
N LYS A 118 15.34 -3.29 -8.50
CA LYS A 118 16.54 -2.42 -8.38
C LYS A 118 16.50 -1.19 -9.28
N ASN A 119 15.72 -1.20 -10.34
CA ASN A 119 15.59 -0.08 -11.29
C ASN A 119 14.68 1.05 -10.79
N TYR A 120 13.91 0.82 -9.72
CA TYR A 120 13.01 1.84 -9.17
C TYR A 120 13.72 2.72 -8.14
N ASP A 121 13.41 4.01 -8.16
CA ASP A 121 14.00 5.02 -7.28
C ASP A 121 13.26 5.12 -5.95
N GLU A 122 11.93 5.05 -6.02
CA GLU A 122 11.03 5.02 -4.85
C GLU A 122 10.00 3.91 -5.01
N ILE A 123 9.61 3.31 -3.88
CA ILE A 123 8.44 2.44 -3.76
C ILE A 123 7.56 3.03 -2.68
N LEU A 124 6.30 3.28 -3.01
CA LEU A 124 5.33 3.90 -2.13
C LEU A 124 4.20 2.92 -1.87
N SER A 125 3.83 2.79 -0.60
CA SER A 125 2.64 2.06 -0.17
C SER A 125 1.51 3.06 0.07
N ILE A 126 0.36 2.85 -0.54
CA ILE A 126 -0.77 3.80 -0.52
C ILE A 126 -2.02 3.09 -0.04
N GLY A 127 -2.54 3.51 1.11
CA GLY A 127 -3.72 2.90 1.73
C GLY A 127 -4.39 3.80 2.75
N SER A 128 -5.68 3.59 2.97
CA SER A 128 -6.49 4.44 3.86
C SER A 128 -6.03 4.39 5.33
N GLY A 129 -5.45 3.26 5.76
CA GLY A 129 -4.98 3.09 7.14
C GLY A 129 -3.68 3.81 7.45
N LYS A 130 -2.78 3.95 6.47
CA LYS A 130 -1.42 4.49 6.62
C LYS A 130 -1.18 5.76 5.80
N GLY A 131 -2.10 6.14 4.92
CA GLY A 131 -1.90 7.24 3.97
C GLY A 131 -0.85 6.88 2.91
N VAL A 132 0.06 7.79 2.63
CA VAL A 132 1.22 7.58 1.77
C VAL A 132 2.41 7.19 2.64
N THR A 133 3.04 6.07 2.35
CA THR A 133 4.19 5.55 3.11
C THR A 133 5.34 5.31 2.14
N SER A 134 6.53 5.83 2.46
CA SER A 134 7.73 5.59 1.67
C SER A 134 8.47 4.36 2.17
N VAL A 135 8.58 3.34 1.34
CA VAL A 135 9.38 2.16 1.64
C VAL A 135 10.86 2.52 1.63
N LYS A 136 11.60 2.12 2.67
CA LYS A 136 13.06 2.34 2.77
C LYS A 136 13.83 1.18 2.15
N THR A 137 13.45 -0.06 2.48
CA THR A 137 14.16 -1.26 2.00
C THR A 137 13.21 -2.42 1.69
N ILE A 138 13.68 -3.29 0.78
CA ILE A 138 13.21 -4.66 0.60
C ILE A 138 14.48 -5.51 0.66
N ASN A 139 14.78 -6.07 1.84
CA ASN A 139 16.08 -6.68 2.10
C ASN A 139 16.34 -7.91 1.22
N GLU A 140 15.32 -8.75 1.00
CA GLU A 140 15.42 -9.96 0.16
C GLU A 140 15.80 -9.64 -1.30
N LEU A 141 15.55 -8.42 -1.76
CA LEU A 141 15.90 -7.94 -3.10
C LEU A 141 17.13 -7.03 -3.09
N LYS A 142 17.74 -6.80 -1.93
CA LYS A 142 18.83 -5.83 -1.74
C LYS A 142 18.48 -4.46 -2.35
N TRP A 143 17.18 -4.08 -2.25
CA TRP A 143 16.70 -2.78 -2.72
C TRP A 143 16.63 -1.79 -1.58
N LYS A 144 17.08 -0.56 -1.87
CA LYS A 144 17.02 0.59 -0.97
C LYS A 144 16.53 1.80 -1.75
N ARG A 145 15.63 2.58 -1.15
CA ARG A 145 15.13 3.84 -1.68
C ARG A 145 16.27 4.80 -2.00
N LYS A 146 16.24 5.40 -3.20
CA LYS A 146 17.24 6.35 -3.66
C LYS A 146 16.93 7.80 -3.27
N ASN A 147 15.64 8.17 -3.23
CA ASN A 147 15.22 9.53 -2.87
C ASN A 147 13.80 9.55 -2.27
N LEU A 148 13.26 10.74 -1.97
CA LEU A 148 11.94 10.97 -1.36
C LEU A 148 11.10 11.99 -2.14
N LYS A 149 11.44 12.29 -3.40
CA LYS A 149 10.80 13.38 -4.16
C LYS A 149 9.31 13.14 -4.37
N LYS A 150 8.94 11.97 -4.88
CA LYS A 150 7.53 11.63 -5.14
C LYS A 150 6.76 11.31 -3.86
N PHE A 151 7.42 10.73 -2.86
CA PHE A 151 6.83 10.58 -1.54
C PHE A 151 6.39 11.93 -0.97
N LYS A 152 7.30 12.92 -0.90
CA LYS A 152 6.98 14.26 -0.35
C LYS A 152 5.85 14.93 -1.13
N PHE A 153 5.88 14.81 -2.45
CA PHE A 153 4.84 15.36 -3.32
C PHE A 153 3.46 14.75 -3.02
N LEU A 154 3.34 13.41 -3.00
CA LEU A 154 2.06 12.74 -2.76
C LEU A 154 1.59 12.89 -1.31
N SER A 155 2.49 12.88 -0.32
CA SER A 155 2.12 13.14 1.07
C SER A 155 1.51 14.52 1.25
N LYS A 156 2.12 15.57 0.68
CA LYS A 156 1.57 16.94 0.74
C LYS A 156 0.16 17.00 0.14
N GLN A 157 -0.08 16.34 -0.99
CA GLN A 157 -1.41 16.32 -1.60
C GLN A 157 -2.44 15.56 -0.74
N TYR A 158 -2.04 14.43 -0.16
CA TYR A 158 -2.89 13.64 0.71
C TYR A 158 -3.27 14.42 1.98
N ASP A 159 -2.28 15.01 2.66
CA ASP A 159 -2.49 15.77 3.89
C ASP A 159 -3.36 17.00 3.64
N ALA A 160 -3.20 17.69 2.51
CA ALA A 160 -4.04 18.83 2.15
C ALA A 160 -5.52 18.46 2.01
N VAL A 161 -5.83 17.24 1.56
CA VAL A 161 -7.23 16.79 1.47
C VAL A 161 -7.75 16.34 2.82
N ILE A 162 -6.96 15.56 3.58
CA ILE A 162 -7.38 15.10 4.91
C ILE A 162 -7.64 16.28 5.87
N ASN A 163 -6.79 17.31 5.82
CA ASN A 163 -6.94 18.50 6.67
C ASN A 163 -8.15 19.38 6.28
N LYS A 164 -8.66 19.25 5.05
CA LYS A 164 -9.88 19.92 4.60
C LYS A 164 -11.17 19.14 4.93
N CYS A 165 -11.07 17.88 5.30
CA CYS A 165 -12.23 17.12 5.74
C CYS A 165 -12.73 17.67 7.07
N ASN A 166 -14.00 18.10 7.11
CA ASN A 166 -14.65 18.51 8.35
C ASN A 166 -14.58 17.37 9.36
N SER A 167 -13.98 17.65 10.52
CA SER A 167 -14.10 16.74 11.66
C SER A 167 -15.50 16.94 12.24
N TYR A 168 -16.38 15.96 12.04
CA TYR A 168 -17.61 15.91 12.84
C TYR A 168 -17.19 15.65 14.29
N ARG A 169 -17.39 16.60 15.17
CA ARG A 169 -17.36 16.40 16.62
C ARG A 169 -18.75 15.90 16.98
N PHE A 170 -18.83 14.67 17.46
CA PHE A 170 -20.01 14.15 18.13
C PHE A 170 -20.02 14.61 19.58
#